data_b95b1444f9d6bf60b552d5190f569e01
#
_entry.id   b95b1444f9d6bf60b552d5190f569e01
#
_cell.length_a   1.000
_cell.length_b   1.000
_cell.length_c   1.000
_cell.angle_alpha   90.00
_cell.angle_beta   90.00
_cell.angle_gamma   90.00
#
_symmetry.space_group_name_H-M   'P 1'
#
loop_
_entity.id
_entity.type
_entity.pdbx_description
1 polymer ?
#
loop_
_entity_poly.entity_id
_entity_poly.type
_entity_poly.pdbx_seq_one_letter_code
_entity_poly.pdbx_strand_id
1 'polypeptide(L)'
;LAPLGEDYLKIMKEGFDNRWIDYAETIGKRTGAFCSSPYGANSFILMFFTEDMNDCMTLAHELGHAGHFQLAYKNQNILDGRPSMYFVEAPSTTNELLVEFYLKNKAGDDLRMKRWISSQMVAKTYYHNFVTHY
;
A
#
# COMPACT_ATOMS: atom_id res chain seq x y z
N LEU A 1 -9.28 3.97 4.26
CA LEU A 1 -9.62 2.83 3.37
C LEU A 1 -11.10 2.39 3.49
N ALA A 2 -11.93 3.10 4.27
CA ALA A 2 -13.34 2.77 4.47
C ALA A 2 -14.15 2.49 3.19
N PRO A 3 -13.93 3.18 2.07
CA PRO A 3 -14.66 2.91 0.84
C PRO A 3 -14.48 1.51 0.25
N LEU A 4 -13.45 0.77 0.67
CA LEU A 4 -13.16 -0.58 0.18
C LEU A 4 -13.94 -1.70 0.93
N GLY A 5 -14.76 -1.31 1.91
CA GLY A 5 -15.63 -2.22 2.65
C GLY A 5 -15.00 -2.85 3.87
N GLU A 6 -15.86 -3.48 4.69
CA GLU A 6 -15.48 -3.98 6.02
C GLU A 6 -14.53 -5.18 5.95
N ASP A 7 -14.68 -6.07 5.00
CA ASP A 7 -13.80 -7.24 4.83
C ASP A 7 -12.36 -6.82 4.54
N TYR A 8 -12.19 -5.80 3.71
CA TYR A 8 -10.86 -5.25 3.41
C TYR A 8 -10.26 -4.56 4.63
N LEU A 9 -11.05 -3.75 5.33
CA LEU A 9 -10.62 -3.09 6.57
C LEU A 9 -10.19 -4.08 7.64
N LYS A 10 -10.88 -5.22 7.74
CA LYS A 10 -10.51 -6.29 8.67
C LYS A 10 -9.13 -6.85 8.36
N ILE A 11 -8.83 -7.12 7.09
CA ILE A 11 -7.49 -7.58 6.67
C ILE A 11 -6.42 -6.54 7.02
N MET A 12 -6.68 -5.26 6.75
CA MET A 12 -5.75 -4.18 7.11
C MET A 12 -5.49 -4.13 8.61
N LYS A 13 -6.54 -4.25 9.41
CA LYS A 13 -6.42 -4.27 10.87
C LYS A 13 -5.64 -5.49 11.36
N GLU A 14 -5.92 -6.66 10.81
CA GLU A 14 -5.15 -7.88 11.09
C GLU A 14 -3.66 -7.70 10.80
N GLY A 15 -3.32 -6.97 9.74
CA GLY A 15 -1.93 -6.64 9.38
C GLY A 15 -1.19 -5.89 10.50
N PHE A 16 -1.87 -4.95 11.16
CA PHE A 16 -1.30 -4.22 12.31
C PHE A 16 -1.31 -5.07 13.59
N ASP A 17 -2.42 -5.71 13.90
CA ASP A 17 -2.61 -6.46 15.15
C ASP A 17 -1.68 -7.70 15.20
N ASN A 18 -1.45 -8.36 14.06
CA ASN A 18 -0.67 -9.60 13.94
C ASN A 18 0.79 -9.37 13.49
N ARG A 19 1.29 -8.14 13.54
CA ARG A 19 2.68 -7.80 13.28
C ARG A 19 3.17 -8.25 11.89
N TRP A 20 2.38 -8.01 10.85
CA TRP A 20 2.83 -8.30 9.49
C TRP A 20 3.91 -7.33 9.01
N ILE A 21 4.11 -6.20 9.72
CA ILE A 21 4.93 -5.08 9.29
C ILE A 21 6.22 -5.06 10.12
N ASP A 22 7.35 -5.31 9.47
CA ASP A 22 8.68 -5.07 10.01
C ASP A 22 9.16 -3.69 9.54
N TYR A 23 8.99 -2.69 10.39
CA TYR A 23 9.33 -1.30 10.11
C TYR A 23 10.58 -0.82 10.84
N ALA A 24 11.10 -1.59 11.81
CA ALA A 24 12.22 -1.18 12.63
C ALA A 24 13.50 -1.03 11.79
N GLU A 25 14.26 0.02 12.09
CA GLU A 25 15.58 0.22 11.52
C GLU A 25 16.56 -0.80 12.14
N THR A 26 17.22 -1.57 11.29
CA THR A 26 18.23 -2.55 11.71
C THR A 26 19.45 -2.49 10.81
N ILE A 27 20.62 -2.81 11.35
CA ILE A 27 21.88 -2.86 10.60
C ILE A 27 21.75 -3.85 9.44
N GLY A 28 22.04 -3.39 8.23
CA GLY A 28 21.97 -4.21 7.01
C GLY A 28 20.61 -4.24 6.33
N LYS A 29 19.58 -3.64 6.90
CA LYS A 29 18.28 -3.47 6.23
C LYS A 29 18.41 -2.47 5.08
N ARG A 30 17.97 -2.87 3.89
CA ARG A 30 18.00 -1.99 2.71
C ARG A 30 16.88 -0.97 2.77
N THR A 31 17.10 0.19 2.17
CA THR A 31 16.06 1.19 1.93
C THR A 31 14.99 0.64 0.98
N GLY A 32 13.78 1.13 1.11
CA GLY A 32 12.61 0.70 0.33
C GLY A 32 11.67 -0.19 1.14
N ALA A 33 10.73 -0.80 0.44
CA ALA A 33 9.76 -1.72 1.02
C ALA A 33 9.40 -2.84 0.04
N PHE A 34 8.88 -3.93 0.57
CA PHE A 34 8.24 -4.98 -0.22
C PHE A 34 7.23 -5.76 0.61
N CYS A 35 6.23 -6.31 -0.05
CA CYS A 35 5.27 -7.23 0.52
C CYS A 35 5.52 -8.65 -0.01
N SER A 36 5.57 -9.62 0.90
CA SER A 36 5.60 -11.04 0.59
C SER A 36 4.39 -11.72 1.19
N SER A 37 3.60 -12.41 0.36
CA SER A 37 2.36 -13.06 0.79
C SER A 37 2.37 -14.52 0.34
N PRO A 38 2.90 -15.44 1.17
CA PRO A 38 2.83 -16.87 0.87
C PRO A 38 1.39 -17.40 0.95
N TYR A 39 1.04 -18.36 0.08
CA TYR A 39 -0.27 -19.00 0.11
C TYR A 39 -0.49 -19.73 1.44
N GLY A 40 -1.63 -19.50 2.08
CA GLY A 40 -2.00 -20.13 3.35
C GLY A 40 -1.30 -19.56 4.59
N ALA A 41 -0.59 -18.44 4.44
CA ALA A 41 0.05 -17.72 5.54
C ALA A 41 -0.32 -16.24 5.56
N ASN A 42 0.07 -15.54 6.62
CA ASN A 42 -0.03 -14.10 6.69
C ASN A 42 0.87 -13.43 5.66
N SER A 43 0.52 -12.22 5.27
CA SER A 43 1.42 -11.35 4.52
C SER A 43 2.53 -10.82 5.43
N PHE A 44 3.70 -10.54 4.85
CA PHE A 44 4.84 -9.94 5.51
C PHE A 44 5.26 -8.70 4.74
N ILE A 45 5.33 -7.56 5.41
CA ILE A 45 5.78 -6.30 4.85
C ILE A 45 7.10 -5.95 5.52
N LEU A 46 8.17 -5.84 4.74
CA LEU A 46 9.43 -5.29 5.19
C LEU A 46 9.54 -3.88 4.63
N MET A 47 9.83 -2.90 5.49
CA MET A 47 10.05 -1.53 5.06
C MET A 47 11.08 -0.83 5.94
N PHE A 48 11.74 0.16 5.36
CA PHE A 48 12.57 1.10 6.10
C PHE A 48 11.72 2.34 6.39
N PHE A 49 11.35 2.56 7.66
CA PHE A 49 10.45 3.62 8.05
C PHE A 49 11.19 4.71 8.80
N THR A 50 11.25 5.91 8.22
CA THR A 50 11.96 7.09 8.75
C THR A 50 11.03 8.17 9.28
N GLU A 51 9.77 7.84 9.52
CA GLU A 51 8.73 8.78 9.98
C GLU A 51 8.40 9.89 8.96
N ASP A 52 8.74 9.68 7.68
CA ASP A 52 8.38 10.58 6.58
C ASP A 52 6.96 10.25 6.07
N MET A 53 6.31 11.28 5.53
CA MET A 53 5.01 11.13 4.90
C MET A 53 5.05 10.18 3.67
N ASN A 54 6.17 10.13 2.96
CA ASN A 54 6.36 9.17 1.88
C ASN A 54 6.34 7.73 2.39
N ASP A 55 6.85 7.46 3.59
CA ASP A 55 6.83 6.12 4.19
C ASP A 55 5.40 5.69 4.51
N CYS A 56 4.53 6.63 4.90
CA CYS A 56 3.10 6.36 5.08
C CYS A 56 2.44 5.94 3.76
N MET A 57 2.80 6.59 2.64
CA MET A 57 2.31 6.21 1.31
C MET A 57 2.85 4.84 0.89
N THR A 58 4.14 4.59 1.12
CA THR A 58 4.78 3.30 0.88
C THR A 58 4.12 2.19 1.69
N LEU A 59 3.83 2.43 2.98
CA LEU A 59 3.10 1.46 3.80
C LEU A 59 1.70 1.20 3.25
N ALA A 60 0.98 2.24 2.82
CA ALA A 60 -0.34 2.07 2.21
C ALA A 60 -0.28 1.24 0.93
N HIS A 61 0.78 1.41 0.12
CA HIS A 61 1.08 0.62 -1.06
C HIS A 61 1.27 -0.86 -0.73
N GLU A 62 2.19 -1.17 0.17
CA GLU A 62 2.49 -2.56 0.56
C GLU A 62 1.28 -3.25 1.21
N LEU A 63 0.49 -2.52 2.00
CA LEU A 63 -0.78 -3.02 2.51
C LEU A 63 -1.80 -3.30 1.41
N GLY A 64 -1.76 -2.56 0.31
CA GLY A 64 -2.56 -2.85 -0.88
C GLY A 64 -2.23 -4.20 -1.49
N HIS A 65 -0.95 -4.52 -1.63
CA HIS A 65 -0.50 -5.86 -2.04
C HIS A 65 -0.96 -6.93 -1.04
N ALA A 66 -0.73 -6.72 0.26
CA ALA A 66 -1.14 -7.65 1.30
C ALA A 66 -2.63 -7.96 1.23
N GLY A 67 -3.48 -6.92 1.14
CA GLY A 67 -4.93 -7.07 1.03
C GLY A 67 -5.36 -7.83 -0.22
N HIS A 68 -4.76 -7.51 -1.36
CA HIS A 68 -5.03 -8.19 -2.63
C HIS A 68 -4.70 -9.68 -2.56
N PHE A 69 -3.49 -10.04 -2.10
CA PHE A 69 -3.07 -11.43 -1.99
C PHE A 69 -3.92 -12.20 -0.97
N GLN A 70 -4.22 -11.62 0.20
CA GLN A 70 -5.07 -12.28 1.20
C GLN A 70 -6.47 -12.57 0.66
N LEU A 71 -7.08 -11.63 -0.06
CA LEU A 71 -8.37 -11.84 -0.72
C LEU A 71 -8.29 -12.86 -1.85
N ALA A 72 -7.25 -12.82 -2.67
CA ALA A 72 -7.03 -13.78 -3.74
C ALA A 72 -6.91 -15.20 -3.17
N TYR A 73 -6.07 -15.40 -2.17
CA TYR A 73 -5.83 -16.71 -1.57
C TYR A 73 -7.03 -17.25 -0.77
N LYS A 74 -7.89 -16.38 -0.25
CA LYS A 74 -9.15 -16.79 0.37
C LYS A 74 -10.16 -17.35 -0.63
N ASN A 75 -10.13 -16.86 -1.88
CA ASN A 75 -11.14 -17.15 -2.89
C ASN A 75 -10.64 -18.06 -4.03
N GLN A 76 -9.34 -18.31 -4.12
CA GLN A 76 -8.71 -19.08 -5.18
C GLN A 76 -7.88 -20.22 -4.60
N ASN A 77 -7.64 -21.26 -5.41
CA ASN A 77 -6.69 -22.31 -5.06
C ASN A 77 -5.24 -21.84 -5.25
N ILE A 78 -4.29 -22.65 -4.80
CA ILE A 78 -2.85 -22.29 -4.83
C ILE A 78 -2.31 -22.04 -6.26
N LEU A 79 -2.89 -22.68 -7.27
CA LEU A 79 -2.44 -22.53 -8.66
C LEU A 79 -2.94 -21.22 -9.29
N ASP A 80 -4.15 -20.78 -8.90
CA ASP A 80 -4.84 -19.62 -9.47
C ASP A 80 -4.77 -18.39 -8.54
N GLY A 81 -4.28 -18.54 -7.32
CA GLY A 81 -4.30 -17.50 -6.30
C GLY A 81 -3.30 -16.36 -6.55
N ARG A 82 -2.32 -16.52 -7.44
CA ARG A 82 -1.34 -15.47 -7.71
C ARG A 82 -1.90 -14.45 -8.70
N PRO A 83 -2.06 -13.17 -8.28
CA PRO A 83 -2.53 -12.12 -9.16
C PRO A 83 -1.62 -11.91 -10.37
N SER A 84 -2.22 -11.54 -11.50
CA SER A 84 -1.49 -11.18 -12.72
C SER A 84 -0.63 -9.95 -12.49
N MET A 85 0.57 -9.91 -13.09
CA MET A 85 1.48 -8.75 -13.08
C MET A 85 0.83 -7.49 -13.64
N TYR A 86 -0.16 -7.61 -14.54
CA TYR A 86 -0.91 -6.47 -15.06
C TYR A 86 -1.78 -5.77 -14.02
N PHE A 87 -2.21 -6.50 -12.99
CA PHE A 87 -3.14 -6.00 -11.98
C PHE A 87 -2.53 -5.87 -10.60
N VAL A 88 -1.29 -6.34 -10.42
CA VAL A 88 -0.68 -6.40 -9.08
C VAL A 88 -0.55 -5.03 -8.43
N GLU A 89 -0.31 -3.97 -9.23
CA GLU A 89 -0.16 -2.60 -8.74
C GLU A 89 -1.48 -1.82 -8.60
N ALA A 90 -2.58 -2.34 -9.13
CA ALA A 90 -3.86 -1.63 -9.04
C ALA A 90 -4.36 -1.47 -7.59
N PRO A 91 -4.35 -2.50 -6.74
CA PRO A 91 -4.73 -2.36 -5.33
C PRO A 91 -3.76 -1.51 -4.52
N SER A 92 -2.46 -1.62 -4.75
CA SER A 92 -1.44 -0.83 -4.06
C SER A 92 -1.58 0.66 -4.36
N THR A 93 -1.69 1.02 -5.63
CA THR A 93 -1.92 2.40 -6.06
C THR A 93 -3.27 2.94 -5.57
N THR A 94 -4.30 2.10 -5.55
CA THR A 94 -5.63 2.50 -5.02
C THR A 94 -5.55 2.85 -3.54
N ASN A 95 -4.84 2.06 -2.73
CA ASN A 95 -4.62 2.35 -1.32
C ASN A 95 -3.91 3.69 -1.11
N GLU A 96 -2.84 3.93 -1.86
CA GLU A 96 -2.12 5.21 -1.80
C GLU A 96 -3.05 6.38 -2.09
N LEU A 97 -3.79 6.33 -3.20
CA LEU A 97 -4.73 7.38 -3.59
C LEU A 97 -5.80 7.64 -2.53
N LEU A 98 -6.36 6.60 -1.93
CA LEU A 98 -7.36 6.74 -0.86
C LEU A 98 -6.78 7.42 0.38
N VAL A 99 -5.54 7.09 0.76
CA VAL A 99 -4.84 7.76 1.86
C VAL A 99 -4.54 9.21 1.50
N GLU A 100 -4.07 9.49 0.29
CA GLU A 100 -3.81 10.84 -0.20
C GLU A 100 -5.08 11.70 -0.21
N PHE A 101 -6.21 11.18 -0.70
CA PHE A 101 -7.50 11.88 -0.65
C PHE A 101 -7.94 12.16 0.79
N TYR A 102 -7.80 11.19 1.67
CA TYR A 102 -8.11 11.37 3.09
C TYR A 102 -7.25 12.48 3.72
N LEU A 103 -5.94 12.44 3.51
CA LEU A 103 -5.02 13.44 4.05
C LEU A 103 -5.28 14.83 3.45
N LYS A 104 -5.56 14.91 2.15
CA LYS A 104 -5.90 16.17 1.48
C LYS A 104 -7.16 16.81 2.09
N ASN A 105 -8.16 16.00 2.41
CA ASN A 105 -9.37 16.47 3.09
C ASN A 105 -9.09 16.90 4.54
N LYS A 106 -8.20 16.19 5.24
CA LYS A 106 -7.78 16.52 6.61
C LYS A 106 -6.89 17.76 6.70
N ALA A 107 -6.20 18.11 5.62
CA ALA A 107 -5.29 19.28 5.60
C ALA A 107 -6.02 20.62 5.79
N GLY A 108 -7.36 20.68 5.77
CA GLY A 108 -8.12 21.90 6.04
C GLY A 108 -7.65 23.07 5.15
N ASP A 109 -7.15 24.14 5.76
CA ASP A 109 -6.63 25.32 5.07
C ASP A 109 -5.11 25.30 4.83
N ASP A 110 -4.41 24.21 5.17
CA ASP A 110 -2.98 24.07 4.90
C ASP A 110 -2.73 23.86 3.40
N LEU A 111 -2.48 24.97 2.71
CA LEU A 111 -2.19 24.97 1.27
C LEU A 111 -0.87 24.28 0.93
N ARG A 112 0.12 24.28 1.82
CA ARG A 112 1.41 23.62 1.60
C ARG A 112 1.21 22.11 1.55
N MET A 113 0.51 21.57 2.54
CA MET A 113 0.16 20.15 2.61
C MET A 113 -0.68 19.72 1.42
N LYS A 114 -1.71 20.49 1.06
CA LYS A 114 -2.56 20.20 -0.11
C LYS A 114 -1.77 20.18 -1.42
N ARG A 115 -0.85 21.12 -1.62
CA ARG A 115 0.01 21.16 -2.81
C ARG A 115 0.94 19.97 -2.88
N TRP A 116 1.56 19.62 -1.76
CA TRP A 116 2.43 18.45 -1.69
C TRP A 116 1.66 17.17 -2.03
N ILE A 117 0.51 16.91 -1.39
CA ILE A 117 -0.32 15.74 -1.67
C ILE A 117 -0.74 15.72 -3.15
N SER A 118 -1.21 16.85 -3.68
CA SER A 118 -1.62 16.91 -5.09
C SER A 118 -0.47 16.61 -6.05
N SER A 119 0.76 17.04 -5.73
CA SER A 119 1.93 16.71 -6.53
C SER A 119 2.27 15.22 -6.48
N GLN A 120 2.12 14.56 -5.33
CA GLN A 120 2.30 13.10 -5.21
C GLN A 120 1.25 12.34 -6.03
N MET A 121 -0.03 12.72 -5.94
CA MET A 121 -1.09 12.13 -6.75
C MET A 121 -0.80 12.21 -8.26
N VAL A 122 -0.34 13.37 -8.73
CA VAL A 122 0.02 13.54 -10.15
C VAL A 122 1.25 12.71 -10.50
N ALA A 123 2.30 12.75 -9.69
CA ALA A 123 3.53 12.00 -9.94
C ALA A 123 3.29 10.49 -9.99
N LYS A 124 2.54 9.95 -9.04
CA LYS A 124 2.29 8.50 -8.94
C LYS A 124 1.25 8.03 -9.95
N THR A 125 0.12 8.73 -10.06
CA THR A 125 -0.99 8.25 -10.89
C THR A 125 -0.77 8.56 -12.36
N TYR A 126 -0.29 9.75 -12.70
CA TYR A 126 -0.12 10.15 -14.08
C TYR A 126 1.28 9.83 -14.61
N TYR A 127 2.31 10.32 -13.93
CA TYR A 127 3.67 10.21 -14.43
C TYR A 127 4.17 8.77 -14.43
N HIS A 128 4.00 8.05 -13.35
CA HIS A 128 4.44 6.65 -13.25
C HIS A 128 3.66 5.71 -14.15
N ASN A 129 2.35 5.86 -14.23
CA ASN A 129 1.52 4.90 -14.96
C ASN A 129 1.38 5.20 -16.46
N PHE A 130 1.54 6.47 -16.87
CA PHE A 130 1.31 6.86 -18.27
C PHE A 130 2.53 7.44 -18.99
N VAL A 131 3.45 8.08 -18.27
CA VAL A 131 4.58 8.76 -18.93
C VAL A 131 5.85 7.92 -18.92
N THR A 132 6.14 7.19 -17.84
CA THR A 132 7.39 6.41 -17.73
C THR A 132 7.37 5.08 -18.47
N HIS A 133 6.24 4.65 -18.98
CA HIS A 133 6.09 3.39 -19.74
C HIS A 133 6.05 3.61 -21.27
N TYR A 134 6.21 4.83 -21.72
CA TYR A 134 6.36 5.23 -23.12
C TYR A 134 7.70 5.95 -23.31
#